data_56769aff913302c3cff28bbbf90cde5e
#
_entry.id   56769aff913302c3cff28bbbf90cde5e
#
_cell.length_a   1.000
_cell.length_b   1.000
_cell.length_c   1.000
_cell.angle_alpha   90.00
_cell.angle_beta   90.00
_cell.angle_gamma   90.00
#
_symmetry.space_group_name_H-M   'P 1'
#
loop_
_entity.id
_entity.type
_entity.pdbx_description
1 polymer ?
#
loop_
_entity_poly.entity_id
_entity_poly.type
_entity_poly.pdbx_seq_one_letter_code
_entity_poly.pdbx_strand_id
1 'polypeptide(L)' 'LKVIKVLGCVNSAPEFIEQHLVINGASDLFHQIFGKEGDGFHARSALGFASLPTGAAVEVEAIFEIK' A
#
# COMPACT_ATOMS: atom_id res chain seq x y z
N LEU A 1 10.65 -11.69 9.37
CA LEU A 1 9.42 -11.00 8.98
C LEU A 1 9.47 -10.67 7.50
N LYS A 2 8.48 -11.12 6.75
CA LYS A 2 8.42 -10.91 5.31
C LYS A 2 7.09 -10.27 4.92
N VAL A 3 7.12 -9.25 4.07
CA VAL A 3 5.90 -8.64 3.54
C VAL A 3 5.35 -9.52 2.43
N ILE A 4 4.09 -9.92 2.54
CA ILE A 4 3.44 -10.78 1.55
C ILE A 4 2.57 -9.97 0.61
N LYS A 5 1.69 -9.14 1.15
CA LYS A 5 0.70 -8.39 0.38
C LYS A 5 0.44 -7.05 1.01
N VAL A 6 0.32 -6.03 0.20
CA VAL A 6 -0.08 -4.69 0.61
C VAL A 6 -1.36 -4.31 -0.13
N LEU A 7 -2.36 -3.85 0.61
CA LEU A 7 -3.56 -3.22 0.06
C LEU A 7 -3.52 -1.75 0.41
N GLY A 8 -3.50 -0.90 -0.61
CA GLY A 8 -3.53 0.55 -0.44
C GLY A 8 -4.86 1.12 -0.91
N CYS A 9 -5.50 1.89 -0.06
CA CYS A 9 -6.78 2.54 -0.33
C CYS A 9 -6.58 4.05 -0.33
N VAL A 10 -6.97 4.72 -1.41
CA VAL A 10 -6.83 6.16 -1.56
C VAL A 10 -8.20 6.80 -1.66
N ASN A 11 -8.48 7.76 -0.79
CA ASN A 11 -9.69 8.59 -0.87
C ASN A 11 -9.47 9.58 -2.01
N SER A 12 -10.11 9.32 -3.15
CA SER A 12 -9.79 10.05 -4.38
C SER A 12 -11.04 10.36 -5.19
N ALA A 13 -10.95 11.42 -5.99
CA ALA A 13 -11.99 11.78 -6.95
C ALA A 13 -12.18 10.67 -7.99
N PRO A 14 -13.37 10.54 -8.59
CA PRO A 14 -13.63 9.46 -9.56
C PRO A 14 -12.69 9.45 -10.76
N GLU A 15 -12.21 10.60 -11.19
CA GLU A 15 -11.31 10.74 -12.36
C GLU A 15 -9.83 10.54 -12.02
N PHE A 16 -9.47 10.43 -10.75
CA PHE A 16 -8.07 10.20 -10.35
C PHE A 16 -7.69 8.75 -10.62
N ILE A 17 -6.61 8.52 -11.33
CA ILE A 17 -6.19 7.18 -11.76
C ILE A 17 -4.76 6.81 -11.34
N GLU A 18 -4.16 7.59 -10.43
CA GLU A 18 -2.77 7.39 -10.03
C GLU A 18 -2.63 6.92 -8.59
N GLN A 19 -3.59 6.12 -8.10
CA GLN A 19 -3.56 5.58 -6.75
C GLN A 19 -2.27 4.79 -6.49
N HIS A 20 -1.77 4.07 -7.50
CA HIS A 20 -0.54 3.30 -7.38
C HIS A 20 0.67 4.18 -7.04
N LEU A 21 0.72 5.41 -7.55
CA LEU A 21 1.80 6.34 -7.22
C LEU A 21 1.73 6.80 -5.77
N VAL A 22 0.52 7.02 -5.26
CA VAL A 22 0.33 7.39 -3.86
C VAL A 22 0.80 6.26 -2.96
N ILE A 23 0.45 5.02 -3.28
CA ILE A 23 0.78 3.85 -2.46
C ILE A 23 2.26 3.47 -2.59
N ASN A 24 2.97 3.95 -3.60
CA ASN A 24 4.42 3.77 -3.69
C ASN A 24 5.14 4.24 -2.42
N GLY A 25 4.61 5.24 -1.71
CA GLY A 25 5.19 5.67 -0.45
C GLY A 25 5.28 4.55 0.57
N ALA A 26 4.22 3.75 0.72
CA ALA A 26 4.22 2.61 1.62
C ALA A 26 5.13 1.49 1.11
N SER A 27 5.05 1.16 -0.18
CA SER A 27 5.88 0.11 -0.77
C SER A 27 7.37 0.46 -0.68
N ASP A 28 7.73 1.70 -0.95
CA ASP A 28 9.12 2.15 -0.86
C ASP A 28 9.65 2.04 0.57
N LEU A 29 8.82 2.34 1.56
CA LEU A 29 9.19 2.18 2.96
C LEU A 29 9.46 0.71 3.30
N PHE A 30 8.59 -0.21 2.87
CA PHE A 30 8.80 -1.64 3.09
C PHE A 30 10.06 -2.14 2.38
N HIS A 31 10.32 -1.67 1.16
CA HIS A 31 11.54 -2.00 0.43
C HIS A 31 12.79 -1.50 1.17
N GLN A 32 12.73 -0.31 1.74
CA GLN A 32 13.85 0.28 2.45
C GLN A 32 14.15 -0.46 3.75
N ILE A 33 13.13 -0.90 4.47
CA ILE A 33 13.30 -1.58 5.77
C ILE A 33 13.66 -3.04 5.59
N PHE A 34 13.01 -3.76 4.67
CA PHE A 34 13.09 -5.22 4.55
C PHE A 34 13.89 -5.70 3.33
N GLY A 35 14.25 -4.82 2.42
CA GLY A 35 14.96 -5.16 1.20
C GLY A 35 14.03 -5.36 0.00
N LYS A 36 14.28 -4.62 -1.08
CA LYS A 36 13.39 -4.60 -2.25
C LYS A 36 13.29 -5.97 -2.94
N GLU A 37 14.40 -6.72 -3.00
CA GLU A 37 14.44 -8.03 -3.65
C GLU A 37 14.42 -9.18 -2.66
N GLY A 38 14.28 -8.87 -1.36
CA GLY A 38 14.21 -9.85 -0.29
C GLY A 38 12.85 -9.82 0.39
N ASP A 39 12.88 -9.68 1.71
CA ASP A 39 11.67 -9.75 2.55
C ASP A 39 10.71 -8.58 2.35
N GLY A 40 11.12 -7.53 1.67
CA GLY A 40 10.25 -6.40 1.33
C GLY A 40 9.51 -6.55 0.01
N PHE A 41 9.89 -7.53 -0.83
CA PHE A 41 9.19 -7.80 -2.09
C PHE A 41 7.79 -8.33 -1.79
N HIS A 42 6.77 -7.73 -2.40
CA HIS A 42 5.37 -8.05 -2.06
C HIS A 42 4.43 -7.83 -3.25
N ALA A 43 3.31 -8.55 -3.23
CA ALA A 43 2.17 -8.28 -4.11
C ALA A 43 1.40 -7.08 -3.58
N ARG A 44 0.67 -6.40 -4.46
CA ARG A 44 0.00 -5.16 -4.09
C ARG A 44 -1.28 -4.94 -4.87
N SER A 45 -2.26 -4.32 -4.20
CA SER A 45 -3.40 -3.69 -4.87
C SER A 45 -3.47 -2.24 -4.40
N ALA A 46 -3.66 -1.30 -5.32
CA ALA A 46 -3.85 0.11 -5.01
C ALA A 46 -5.17 0.55 -5.62
N LEU A 47 -6.12 0.95 -4.78
CA LEU A 47 -7.50 1.19 -5.18
C LEU A 47 -7.96 2.58 -4.75
N GLY A 48 -8.87 3.15 -5.53
CA GLY A 48 -9.53 4.40 -5.17
C GLY A 48 -10.88 4.15 -4.53
N PHE A 49 -11.21 4.96 -3.54
CA PHE A 49 -12.49 4.93 -2.82
C PHE A 49 -13.08 6.32 -2.79
N ALA A 50 -14.41 6.39 -2.85
CA ALA A 50 -15.12 7.67 -2.75
C ALA A 50 -15.00 8.29 -1.36
N SER A 51 -14.81 7.46 -0.33
CA SER A 51 -14.60 7.91 1.05
C SER A 51 -13.92 6.80 1.83
N LEU A 52 -13.20 7.20 2.88
CA LEU A 52 -12.59 6.27 3.83
C LEU A 52 -13.06 6.65 5.23
N PRO A 53 -13.05 5.69 6.18
CA PRO A 53 -13.45 5.96 7.56
C PRO A 53 -12.70 7.16 8.14
N THR A 54 -13.38 7.96 8.93
CA THR A 54 -12.87 9.18 9.59
C THR A 54 -12.35 10.24 8.62
N GLY A 55 -12.69 10.15 7.32
CA GLY A 55 -12.19 11.07 6.32
C GLY A 55 -10.72 10.90 6.01
N ALA A 56 -10.14 9.72 6.30
CA ALA A 56 -8.73 9.47 6.02
C ALA A 56 -8.42 9.64 4.53
N ALA A 57 -7.25 10.18 4.22
CA ALA A 57 -6.81 10.35 2.84
C ALA A 57 -6.32 9.02 2.25
N VAL A 58 -5.68 8.20 3.07
CA VAL A 58 -5.08 6.93 2.66
C VAL A 58 -5.20 5.92 3.80
N GLU A 59 -5.45 4.66 3.45
CA GLU A 59 -5.35 3.54 4.37
C GLU A 59 -4.46 2.47 3.74
N VAL A 60 -3.62 1.85 4.55
CA VAL A 60 -2.73 0.78 4.11
C VAL A 60 -2.94 -0.44 5.00
N GLU A 61 -3.16 -1.58 4.36
CA GLU A 61 -3.25 -2.87 5.02
C GLU A 61 -2.11 -3.74 4.51
N ALA A 62 -1.46 -4.46 5.39
CA ALA A 62 -0.36 -5.34 5.00
C ALA A 62 -0.47 -6.69 5.67
N ILE A 63 -0.09 -7.74 4.94
CA ILE A 63 0.00 -9.10 5.44
C ILE A 63 1.46 -9.48 5.50
N PHE A 64 1.90 -9.95 6.65
CA PHE A 64 3.28 -10.36 6.90
C PHE A 64 3.35 -11.85 7.22
N GLU A 65 4.42 -12.48 6.78
CA GLU A 65 4.77 -13.82 7.25
C GLU A 65 5.73 -13.66 8.43
N ILE A 66 5.41 -14.35 9.53
CA ILE A 66 6.21 -14.35 10.75
C ILE A 66 6.89 -15.71 10.85
N LYS A 67 8.18 -15.70 11.11
CA LYS A 67 8.94 -16.94 11.31
C LYS A 67 9.28 -17.15 12.78
#